data_b9c9aa31bb62e178ccc8c4e5b707b5bd
#
_entry.id   b9c9aa31bb62e178ccc8c4e5b707b5bd
#
_cell.length_a   1.000
_cell.length_b   1.000
_cell.length_c   1.000
_cell.angle_alpha   90.00
_cell.angle_beta   90.00
_cell.angle_gamma   90.00
#
_symmetry.space_group_name_H-M   'P 1'
#
loop_
_entity.id
_entity.type
_entity.pdbx_description
1 polymer ?
#
loop_
_entity_poly.entity_id
_entity_poly.type
_entity_poly.pdbx_seq_one_letter_code
_entity_poly.pdbx_strand_id
1 'polypeptide(L)'
;EEIPGMLTAHHLLAKLKQADAQGLIQGEIVVVPVCNPIGLAQRVDFKPMGRFELSSSENFNRHYPHLTADVWQLVQNQLGPNSEQNTAIIRQAAAQVLANWPAPTQLQSLRKTLLQLALDADVVLDLHCDLVAELHMYLEDDCWPALEPLSRLLQSKAVLLAKGSAIDSLIDSRI
;
A
#
# COMPACT_ATOMS: atom_id res chain seq x y z
N GLU A 1 -3.42 -13.26 -3.00
CA GLU A 1 -3.60 -14.66 -2.58
C GLU A 1 -4.09 -14.80 -1.13
N GLU A 2 -3.99 -13.76 -0.33
CA GLU A 2 -4.35 -13.80 1.09
C GLU A 2 -5.85 -13.56 1.27
N ILE A 3 -6.60 -14.65 1.26
CA ILE A 3 -8.08 -14.64 1.31
C ILE A 3 -8.65 -13.86 2.51
N PRO A 4 -8.07 -13.90 3.74
CA PRO A 4 -8.61 -13.11 4.85
C PRO A 4 -8.64 -11.61 4.61
N GLY A 5 -7.64 -11.05 3.94
CA GLY A 5 -7.62 -9.64 3.54
C GLY A 5 -8.77 -9.30 2.57
N MET A 6 -9.00 -10.15 1.57
CA MET A 6 -10.11 -9.98 0.61
C MET A 6 -11.47 -10.09 1.30
N LEU A 7 -11.63 -11.01 2.25
CA LEU A 7 -12.87 -11.16 3.03
C LEU A 7 -13.12 -9.92 3.91
N THR A 8 -12.07 -9.41 4.55
CA THR A 8 -12.13 -8.16 5.33
C THR A 8 -12.58 -7.00 4.44
N ALA A 9 -11.97 -6.83 3.26
CA ALA A 9 -12.36 -5.80 2.30
C ALA A 9 -13.82 -5.95 1.83
N HIS A 10 -14.31 -7.18 1.62
CA HIS A 10 -15.70 -7.43 1.27
C HIS A 10 -16.66 -6.92 2.35
N HIS A 11 -16.42 -7.27 3.61
CA HIS A 11 -17.25 -6.80 4.73
C HIS A 11 -17.13 -5.30 4.95
N LEU A 12 -15.93 -4.74 4.80
CA LEU A 12 -15.68 -3.31 4.90
C LEU A 12 -16.49 -2.53 3.85
N LEU A 13 -16.50 -2.96 2.60
CA LEU A 13 -17.28 -2.33 1.52
C LEU A 13 -18.77 -2.26 1.85
N ALA A 14 -19.34 -3.31 2.45
CA ALA A 14 -20.74 -3.29 2.88
C ALA A 14 -21.00 -2.24 3.97
N LYS A 15 -20.08 -2.09 4.93
CA LYS A 15 -20.14 -1.07 5.98
C LYS A 15 -19.96 0.34 5.44
N LEU A 16 -19.00 0.53 4.53
CA LEU A 16 -18.75 1.82 3.90
C LEU A 16 -19.96 2.30 3.10
N LYS A 17 -20.62 1.42 2.33
CA LYS A 17 -21.87 1.78 1.63
C LYS A 17 -22.97 2.27 2.56
N GLN A 18 -23.09 1.67 3.75
CA GLN A 18 -24.07 2.10 4.75
C GLN A 18 -23.68 3.46 5.36
N ALA A 19 -22.39 3.66 5.66
CA ALA A 19 -21.87 4.91 6.20
C ALA A 19 -22.00 6.07 5.19
N ASP A 20 -21.70 5.81 3.92
CA ASP A 20 -21.85 6.78 2.84
C ASP A 20 -23.30 7.21 2.65
N ALA A 21 -24.23 6.28 2.61
CA ALA A 21 -25.66 6.58 2.54
C ALA A 21 -26.20 7.43 3.71
N GLN A 22 -25.48 7.44 4.83
CA GLN A 22 -25.79 8.24 6.02
C GLN A 22 -24.98 9.54 6.10
N GLY A 23 -24.10 9.83 5.11
CA GLY A 23 -23.23 11.00 5.11
C GLY A 23 -22.17 10.98 6.20
N LEU A 24 -21.76 9.80 6.68
CA LEU A 24 -20.78 9.64 7.76
C LEU A 24 -19.34 9.58 7.27
N ILE A 25 -19.10 9.42 5.96
CA ILE A 25 -17.75 9.42 5.40
C ILE A 25 -17.29 10.85 5.22
N GLN A 26 -16.16 11.18 5.86
CA GLN A 26 -15.47 12.45 5.70
C GLN A 26 -14.16 12.22 4.95
N GLY A 27 -14.09 12.71 3.72
CA GLY A 27 -12.96 12.45 2.82
C GLY A 27 -13.23 11.33 1.82
N GLU A 28 -12.18 10.74 1.28
CA GLU A 28 -12.24 9.68 0.28
C GLU A 28 -11.67 8.38 0.84
N ILE A 29 -12.34 7.27 0.56
CA ILE A 29 -11.89 5.93 0.93
C ILE A 29 -11.84 5.06 -0.32
N VAL A 30 -10.63 4.68 -0.72
CA VAL A 30 -10.39 3.77 -1.83
C VAL A 30 -10.16 2.36 -1.28
N VAL A 31 -10.92 1.40 -1.76
CA VAL A 31 -10.77 -0.02 -1.38
C VAL A 31 -10.41 -0.83 -2.61
N VAL A 32 -9.30 -1.54 -2.56
CA VAL A 32 -8.85 -2.48 -3.59
C VAL A 32 -9.08 -3.91 -3.07
N PRO A 33 -10.23 -4.53 -3.37
CA PRO A 33 -10.60 -5.82 -2.76
C PRO A 33 -9.68 -6.97 -3.19
N VAL A 34 -9.12 -6.88 -4.38
CA VAL A 34 -8.19 -7.87 -4.96
C VAL A 34 -7.03 -7.11 -5.57
N CYS A 35 -5.97 -6.89 -4.79
CA CYS A 35 -4.80 -6.17 -5.28
C CYS A 35 -3.87 -7.02 -6.17
N ASN A 36 -3.98 -8.36 -6.14
CA ASN A 36 -3.21 -9.25 -7.00
C ASN A 36 -4.11 -10.22 -7.80
N PRO A 37 -4.81 -9.73 -8.83
CA PRO A 37 -5.67 -10.58 -9.66
C PRO A 37 -4.88 -11.63 -10.48
N ILE A 38 -3.63 -11.31 -10.83
CA ILE A 38 -2.74 -12.22 -11.56
C ILE A 38 -2.45 -13.45 -10.69
N GLY A 39 -1.92 -13.23 -9.48
CA GLY A 39 -1.61 -14.30 -8.54
C GLY A 39 -2.85 -15.10 -8.12
N LEU A 40 -4.00 -14.43 -7.96
CA LEU A 40 -5.25 -15.11 -7.65
C LEU A 40 -5.69 -16.08 -8.75
N ALA A 41 -5.38 -15.78 -10.01
CA ALA A 41 -5.72 -16.63 -11.16
C ALA A 41 -4.74 -17.80 -11.38
N GLN A 42 -3.53 -17.74 -10.82
CA GLN A 42 -2.51 -18.76 -11.04
C GLN A 42 -2.83 -20.08 -10.35
N ARG A 43 -2.60 -21.17 -11.06
CA ARG A 43 -2.75 -22.57 -10.56
C ARG A 43 -1.60 -23.42 -11.04
N VAL A 44 -1.08 -24.29 -10.15
CA VAL A 44 -0.16 -25.36 -10.49
C VAL A 44 -0.74 -26.64 -9.92
N ASP A 45 -0.97 -27.65 -10.75
CA ASP A 45 -1.61 -28.88 -10.35
C ASP A 45 -2.90 -28.64 -9.55
N PHE A 46 -3.78 -27.77 -10.09
CA PHE A 46 -5.04 -27.32 -9.48
C PHE A 46 -4.91 -26.57 -8.14
N LYS A 47 -3.70 -26.37 -7.62
CA LYS A 47 -3.45 -25.64 -6.38
C LYS A 47 -3.21 -24.15 -6.66
N PRO A 48 -3.78 -23.23 -5.86
CA PRO A 48 -3.49 -21.81 -5.97
C PRO A 48 -2.00 -21.52 -5.74
N MET A 49 -1.41 -20.71 -6.61
CA MET A 49 -0.02 -20.26 -6.53
C MET A 49 0.02 -18.74 -6.72
N GLY A 50 -0.24 -18.01 -5.65
CA GLY A 50 -0.47 -16.57 -5.74
C GLY A 50 0.68 -15.70 -5.24
N ARG A 51 1.68 -16.25 -4.56
CA ARG A 51 2.77 -15.47 -3.96
C ARG A 51 3.83 -15.05 -4.98
N PHE A 52 4.09 -15.88 -5.97
CA PHE A 52 5.11 -15.67 -6.98
C PHE A 52 4.48 -15.68 -8.37
N GLU A 53 4.94 -14.80 -9.24
CA GLU A 53 4.56 -14.86 -10.65
C GLU A 53 5.20 -16.07 -11.32
N LEU A 54 4.41 -16.90 -11.99
CA LEU A 54 4.90 -18.18 -12.55
C LEU A 54 5.89 -17.99 -13.69
N SER A 55 5.81 -16.86 -14.43
CA SER A 55 6.68 -16.62 -15.59
C SER A 55 8.09 -16.14 -15.20
N SER A 56 8.21 -15.36 -14.14
CA SER A 56 9.47 -14.76 -13.68
C SER A 56 10.00 -15.34 -12.38
N SER A 57 9.15 -16.07 -11.64
CA SER A 57 9.41 -16.50 -10.26
C SER A 57 9.61 -15.34 -9.26
N GLU A 58 9.25 -14.13 -9.64
CA GLU A 58 9.31 -12.98 -8.73
C GLU A 58 8.13 -12.97 -7.74
N ASN A 59 8.40 -12.55 -6.51
CA ASN A 59 7.35 -12.29 -5.54
C ASN A 59 6.56 -11.03 -5.94
N PHE A 60 5.23 -11.14 -5.98
CA PHE A 60 4.37 -10.01 -6.37
C PHE A 60 4.54 -8.80 -5.46
N ASN A 61 4.74 -9.01 -4.16
CA ASN A 61 4.89 -7.95 -3.17
C ASN A 61 6.36 -7.66 -2.83
N ARG A 62 7.23 -7.62 -3.83
CA ARG A 62 8.64 -7.22 -3.72
C ARG A 62 9.05 -6.42 -4.95
N HIS A 63 10.20 -5.77 -4.88
CA HIS A 63 10.82 -5.05 -6.00
C HIS A 63 9.94 -3.93 -6.60
N TYR A 64 9.25 -3.20 -5.72
CA TYR A 64 8.63 -1.93 -6.11
C TYR A 64 9.73 -0.91 -6.47
N PRO A 65 9.47 0.02 -7.40
CA PRO A 65 10.46 1.04 -7.75
C PRO A 65 10.75 1.96 -6.57
N HIS A 66 12.03 2.22 -6.33
CA HIS A 66 12.46 3.21 -5.36
C HIS A 66 12.41 4.60 -5.99
N LEU A 67 11.45 5.42 -5.60
CA LEU A 67 11.22 6.73 -6.20
C LEU A 67 11.98 7.86 -5.52
N THR A 68 12.45 7.65 -4.29
CA THR A 68 12.97 8.69 -3.40
C THR A 68 14.09 9.54 -4.03
N ALA A 69 15.08 8.91 -4.66
CA ALA A 69 16.22 9.65 -5.23
C ALA A 69 15.79 10.54 -6.40
N ASP A 70 14.94 10.02 -7.29
CA ASP A 70 14.48 10.75 -8.46
C ASP A 70 13.51 11.86 -8.07
N VAL A 71 12.62 11.60 -7.11
CA VAL A 71 11.72 12.61 -6.54
C VAL A 71 12.51 13.72 -5.87
N TRP A 72 13.52 13.37 -5.04
CA TRP A 72 14.36 14.35 -4.38
C TRP A 72 15.06 15.28 -5.35
N GLN A 73 15.60 14.77 -6.45
CA GLN A 73 16.21 15.61 -7.50
C GLN A 73 15.24 16.66 -8.06
N LEU A 74 13.95 16.32 -8.17
CA LEU A 74 12.96 17.24 -8.68
C LEU A 74 12.52 18.29 -7.65
N VAL A 75 12.46 17.95 -6.36
CA VAL A 75 11.80 18.80 -5.37
C VAL A 75 12.73 19.55 -4.41
N GLN A 76 14.00 19.16 -4.26
CA GLN A 76 14.90 19.67 -3.23
C GLN A 76 15.01 21.19 -3.14
N ASN A 77 14.81 21.91 -4.25
CA ASN A 77 14.86 23.36 -4.32
C ASN A 77 13.46 24.02 -4.29
N GLN A 78 12.39 23.23 -4.13
CA GLN A 78 11.02 23.71 -4.15
C GLN A 78 10.35 23.61 -2.77
N LEU A 79 10.97 22.88 -1.84
CA LEU A 79 10.42 22.67 -0.51
C LEU A 79 10.63 23.90 0.37
N GLY A 80 9.59 24.23 1.14
CA GLY A 80 9.55 25.40 2.03
C GLY A 80 9.06 25.04 3.44
N PRO A 81 8.71 26.04 4.24
CA PRO A 81 8.26 25.80 5.62
C PRO A 81 6.82 25.27 5.74
N ASN A 82 6.05 25.25 4.64
CA ASN A 82 4.66 24.79 4.66
C ASN A 82 4.57 23.31 4.29
N SER A 83 4.20 22.48 5.25
CA SER A 83 4.14 21.02 5.08
C SER A 83 3.09 20.57 4.06
N GLU A 84 1.93 21.21 3.99
CA GLU A 84 0.87 20.85 3.04
C GLU A 84 1.32 21.11 1.59
N GLN A 85 1.97 22.25 1.36
CA GLN A 85 2.54 22.57 0.06
C GLN A 85 3.65 21.60 -0.31
N ASN A 86 4.52 21.26 0.64
CA ASN A 86 5.58 20.28 0.42
C ASN A 86 4.99 18.91 0.04
N THR A 87 3.96 18.45 0.74
CA THR A 87 3.27 17.20 0.43
C THR A 87 2.71 17.20 -1.00
N ALA A 88 2.07 18.28 -1.41
CA ALA A 88 1.54 18.40 -2.77
C ALA A 88 2.65 18.37 -3.83
N ILE A 89 3.77 19.09 -3.60
CA ILE A 89 4.94 19.11 -4.49
C ILE A 89 5.55 17.70 -4.61
N ILE A 90 5.74 17.03 -3.48
CA ILE A 90 6.32 15.68 -3.44
C ILE A 90 5.41 14.67 -4.14
N ARG A 91 4.10 14.69 -3.87
CA ARG A 91 3.13 13.79 -4.54
C ARG A 91 3.12 13.99 -6.06
N GLN A 92 3.13 15.24 -6.50
CA GLN A 92 3.19 15.55 -7.93
C GLN A 92 4.47 15.03 -8.58
N ALA A 93 5.61 15.25 -7.96
CA ALA A 93 6.90 14.75 -8.44
C ALA A 93 6.94 13.21 -8.45
N ALA A 94 6.46 12.56 -7.40
CA ALA A 94 6.38 11.10 -7.32
C ALA A 94 5.48 10.51 -8.41
N ALA A 95 4.33 11.11 -8.66
CA ALA A 95 3.44 10.72 -9.74
C ALA A 95 4.12 10.86 -11.12
N GLN A 96 4.88 11.94 -11.33
CA GLN A 96 5.64 12.15 -12.56
C GLN A 96 6.73 11.09 -12.74
N VAL A 97 7.54 10.82 -11.71
CA VAL A 97 8.58 9.78 -11.74
C VAL A 97 7.96 8.42 -12.02
N LEU A 98 6.90 8.07 -11.29
CA LEU A 98 6.21 6.79 -11.46
C LEU A 98 5.54 6.67 -12.85
N ALA A 99 5.00 7.75 -13.41
CA ALA A 99 4.42 7.73 -14.76
C ALA A 99 5.47 7.34 -15.81
N ASN A 100 6.72 7.81 -15.65
CA ASN A 100 7.85 7.52 -16.54
C ASN A 100 8.52 6.17 -16.25
N TRP A 101 8.20 5.53 -15.13
CA TRP A 101 8.78 4.21 -14.80
C TRP A 101 8.29 3.15 -15.81
N PRO A 102 9.22 2.44 -16.49
CA PRO A 102 8.85 1.43 -17.45
C PRO A 102 8.21 0.22 -16.77
N ALA A 103 7.07 -0.22 -17.27
CA ALA A 103 6.36 -1.38 -16.75
C ALA A 103 5.98 -2.34 -17.91
N PRO A 104 6.96 -2.98 -18.57
CA PRO A 104 6.73 -3.80 -19.76
C PRO A 104 6.06 -5.14 -19.47
N THR A 105 6.03 -5.60 -18.21
CA THR A 105 5.37 -6.85 -17.82
C THR A 105 4.08 -6.60 -17.05
N GLN A 106 3.20 -7.61 -16.99
CA GLN A 106 1.97 -7.53 -16.18
C GLN A 106 2.29 -7.32 -14.70
N LEU A 107 3.32 -7.98 -14.18
CA LEU A 107 3.79 -7.81 -12.80
C LEU A 107 4.23 -6.37 -12.52
N GLN A 108 5.04 -5.80 -13.39
CA GLN A 108 5.50 -4.40 -13.24
C GLN A 108 4.33 -3.41 -13.39
N SER A 109 3.40 -3.67 -14.32
CA SER A 109 2.19 -2.87 -14.48
C SER A 109 1.31 -2.92 -13.24
N LEU A 110 1.17 -4.10 -12.61
CA LEU A 110 0.46 -4.26 -11.35
C LEU A 110 1.10 -3.42 -10.23
N ARG A 111 2.42 -3.55 -10.03
CA ARG A 111 3.17 -2.76 -9.04
C ARG A 111 3.01 -1.25 -9.28
N LYS A 112 3.12 -0.81 -10.53
CA LYS A 112 2.92 0.60 -10.91
C LYS A 112 1.53 1.09 -10.53
N THR A 113 0.49 0.32 -10.84
CA THR A 113 -0.90 0.68 -10.54
C THR A 113 -1.14 0.78 -9.03
N LEU A 114 -0.63 -0.18 -8.25
CA LEU A 114 -0.79 -0.15 -6.80
C LEU A 114 -0.07 1.04 -6.17
N LEU A 115 1.14 1.37 -6.64
CA LEU A 115 1.86 2.56 -6.19
C LEU A 115 1.14 3.85 -6.56
N GLN A 116 0.55 3.95 -7.75
CA GLN A 116 -0.22 5.13 -8.15
C GLN A 116 -1.39 5.40 -7.19
N LEU A 117 -2.10 4.34 -6.78
CA LEU A 117 -3.18 4.46 -5.80
C LEU A 117 -2.65 4.83 -4.41
N ALA A 118 -1.51 4.25 -4.00
CA ALA A 118 -0.92 4.49 -2.69
C ALA A 118 -0.37 5.93 -2.54
N LEU A 119 0.26 6.48 -3.57
CA LEU A 119 0.86 7.82 -3.54
C LEU A 119 -0.14 8.95 -3.33
N ASP A 120 -1.40 8.75 -3.69
CA ASP A 120 -2.46 9.74 -3.52
C ASP A 120 -3.11 9.70 -2.13
N ALA A 121 -2.88 8.65 -1.38
CA ALA A 121 -3.51 8.45 -0.07
C ALA A 121 -2.70 9.09 1.08
N ASP A 122 -3.41 9.60 2.10
CA ASP A 122 -2.80 10.06 3.35
C ASP A 122 -2.47 8.89 4.29
N VAL A 123 -3.25 7.82 4.21
CA VAL A 123 -3.05 6.58 4.97
C VAL A 123 -3.30 5.40 4.04
N VAL A 124 -2.38 4.44 4.04
CA VAL A 124 -2.53 3.19 3.31
C VAL A 124 -2.53 2.02 4.30
N LEU A 125 -3.49 1.14 4.16
CA LEU A 125 -3.56 -0.10 4.90
C LEU A 125 -3.40 -1.27 3.94
N ASP A 126 -2.31 -2.00 4.05
CA ASP A 126 -2.06 -3.24 3.31
C ASP A 126 -2.45 -4.43 4.21
N LEU A 127 -3.47 -5.17 3.79
CA LEU A 127 -4.05 -6.25 4.59
C LEU A 127 -3.39 -7.58 4.25
N HIS A 128 -2.68 -8.12 5.22
CA HIS A 128 -2.00 -9.40 5.12
C HIS A 128 -2.59 -10.44 6.07
N CYS A 129 -2.19 -11.69 5.90
CA CYS A 129 -2.39 -12.73 6.91
C CYS A 129 -1.13 -13.60 7.06
N ASP A 130 -0.87 -13.99 8.30
CA ASP A 130 0.11 -15.01 8.63
C ASP A 130 -0.57 -16.36 8.84
N LEU A 131 0.24 -17.44 8.86
CA LEU A 131 -0.25 -18.80 9.10
C LEU A 131 -0.81 -18.96 10.51
N VAL A 132 -0.10 -18.42 11.51
CA VAL A 132 -0.49 -18.40 12.91
C VAL A 132 0.00 -17.09 13.51
N ALA A 133 -0.90 -16.16 13.78
CA ALA A 133 -0.56 -14.89 14.42
C ALA A 133 -1.78 -14.26 15.10
N GLU A 134 -1.54 -13.47 16.13
CA GLU A 134 -2.50 -12.50 16.64
C GLU A 134 -2.57 -11.29 15.71
N LEU A 135 -3.65 -10.52 15.79
CA LEU A 135 -3.77 -9.27 15.04
C LEU A 135 -2.64 -8.32 15.43
N HIS A 136 -1.83 -7.96 14.48
CA HIS A 136 -0.70 -7.06 14.66
C HIS A 136 -0.58 -6.06 13.51
N MET A 137 0.22 -5.02 13.72
CA MET A 137 0.54 -4.01 12.70
C MET A 137 2.05 -3.91 12.53
N TYR A 138 2.49 -3.72 11.32
CA TYR A 138 3.83 -3.25 10.98
C TYR A 138 3.75 -1.78 10.60
N LEU A 139 4.62 -0.95 11.17
CA LEU A 139 4.69 0.49 10.91
C LEU A 139 6.15 0.94 10.86
N GLU A 140 6.42 1.97 10.06
CA GLU A 140 7.60 2.79 10.28
C GLU A 140 7.44 3.55 11.60
N ASP A 141 8.53 3.71 12.36
CA ASP A 141 8.48 4.34 13.69
C ASP A 141 7.98 5.79 13.66
N ASP A 142 8.30 6.53 12.60
CA ASP A 142 7.82 7.91 12.39
C ASP A 142 6.30 8.00 12.17
N CYS A 143 5.67 6.92 11.71
CA CYS A 143 4.22 6.86 11.53
C CYS A 143 3.46 6.57 12.83
N TRP A 144 4.14 6.08 13.88
CA TRP A 144 3.51 5.62 15.10
C TRP A 144 2.63 6.67 15.80
N PRO A 145 3.09 7.92 16.00
CA PRO A 145 2.27 8.92 16.70
C PRO A 145 0.93 9.19 16.03
N ALA A 146 0.90 9.14 14.69
CA ALA A 146 -0.31 9.37 13.91
C ALA A 146 -1.23 8.13 13.86
N LEU A 147 -0.67 6.92 13.87
CA LEU A 147 -1.40 5.66 13.69
C LEU A 147 -1.69 4.89 14.99
N GLU A 148 -1.21 5.37 16.13
CA GLU A 148 -1.55 4.78 17.44
C GLU A 148 -3.08 4.68 17.67
N PRO A 149 -3.90 5.70 17.38
CA PRO A 149 -5.35 5.60 17.54
C PRO A 149 -5.97 4.49 16.67
N LEU A 150 -5.47 4.31 15.45
CA LEU A 150 -5.93 3.24 14.57
C LEU A 150 -5.60 1.86 15.13
N SER A 151 -4.38 1.68 15.67
CA SER A 151 -3.97 0.43 16.32
C SER A 151 -4.92 0.05 17.45
N ARG A 152 -5.33 1.01 18.27
CA ARG A 152 -6.30 0.80 19.35
C ARG A 152 -7.69 0.42 18.84
N LEU A 153 -8.17 1.09 17.79
CA LEU A 153 -9.45 0.78 17.15
C LEU A 153 -9.47 -0.62 16.56
N LEU A 154 -8.37 -1.03 15.94
CA LEU A 154 -8.19 -2.38 15.42
C LEU A 154 -7.99 -3.44 16.52
N GLN A 155 -7.77 -3.03 17.75
CA GLN A 155 -7.44 -3.92 18.88
C GLN A 155 -6.20 -4.77 18.61
N SER A 156 -5.20 -4.19 17.92
CA SER A 156 -3.94 -4.85 17.61
C SER A 156 -3.25 -5.33 18.91
N LYS A 157 -2.83 -6.58 18.92
CA LYS A 157 -2.16 -7.18 20.07
C LYS A 157 -0.68 -6.83 20.13
N ALA A 158 -0.10 -6.50 18.99
CA ALA A 158 1.26 -6.03 18.85
C ALA A 158 1.36 -4.99 17.74
N VAL A 159 2.29 -4.04 17.92
CA VAL A 159 2.72 -3.11 16.88
C VAL A 159 4.23 -3.24 16.75
N LEU A 160 4.68 -3.61 15.57
CA LEU A 160 6.08 -3.83 15.24
C LEU A 160 6.58 -2.59 14.50
N LEU A 161 7.46 -1.86 15.16
CA LEU A 161 8.04 -0.63 14.62
C LEU A 161 9.41 -0.94 14.00
N ALA A 162 9.66 -0.43 12.81
CA ALA A 162 10.92 -0.60 12.11
C ALA A 162 11.43 0.72 11.57
N LYS A 163 12.76 0.90 11.58
CA LYS A 163 13.43 2.01 10.90
C LYS A 163 13.97 1.54 9.58
N GLY A 164 13.53 2.18 8.49
CA GLY A 164 14.01 1.87 7.16
C GLY A 164 13.87 0.39 6.87
N SER A 165 12.70 -0.15 7.15
CA SER A 165 12.46 -1.57 6.97
C SER A 165 12.74 -1.92 5.52
N ALA A 166 13.66 -2.88 5.32
CA ALA A 166 13.88 -3.51 4.02
C ALA A 166 12.67 -4.39 3.58
N ILE A 167 11.54 -4.25 4.27
CA ILE A 167 10.27 -4.71 3.74
C ILE A 167 10.01 -3.76 2.59
N ASP A 168 10.26 -4.24 1.37
CA ASP A 168 9.81 -3.61 0.13
C ASP A 168 8.27 -3.57 0.15
N SER A 169 7.73 -2.82 1.10
CA SER A 169 6.31 -2.53 1.20
C SER A 169 5.97 -1.47 0.16
N LEU A 170 4.72 -1.42 -0.23
CA LEU A 170 4.13 -0.45 -1.15
C LEU A 170 4.48 1.01 -0.82
N ILE A 171 4.98 1.28 0.39
CA ILE A 171 5.26 2.62 0.86
C ILE A 171 6.59 2.62 1.59
N ASP A 172 7.60 3.17 0.95
CA ASP A 172 8.73 3.72 1.68
C ASP A 172 8.26 5.06 2.26
N SER A 173 7.94 5.07 3.56
CA SER A 173 7.45 6.26 4.28
C SER A 173 8.46 7.42 4.33
N ARG A 174 9.56 7.32 3.59
CA ARG A 174 10.63 8.32 3.52
C ARG A 174 10.48 9.32 2.37
N ILE A 175 9.27 9.42 1.78
CA ILE A 175 8.95 10.51 0.84
C ILE A 175 8.35 11.69 1.61
#